data_8dfed69286d659cc1891acd262dd79b0
#
_entry.id   8dfed69286d659cc1891acd262dd79b0
#
_cell.length_a   1.000
_cell.length_b   1.000
_cell.length_c   1.000
_cell.angle_alpha   90.00
_cell.angle_beta   90.00
_cell.angle_gamma   90.00
#
_symmetry.space_group_name_H-M   'P 1'
#
loop_
_entity.id
_entity.type
_entity.pdbx_description
1 polymer ?
#
loop_
_entity_poly.entity_id
_entity_poly.type
_entity_poly.pdbx_seq_one_letter_code
_entity_poly.pdbx_strand_id
1 'polypeptide(L)'
;TMFGNYLARRKGVTLGMSLLIPAVCYSLMSYTMVYSLSIMWLDAVILLPLILMGVEKILDGKQGGQYVLCLTLLFISNYYTGYMVGLFTGMYFVVRLITQMEKGAWKNTLGILGKFTLTSLISIGLAAPLLVSSLTDLMQGKLASGYQGTDYAGQTNFEFSKFWSKLSHGTYDSITNSGLPAVYCGYLILVLAVVYLLHRSIRIREKVGMLCILLLLMTSFYRSSLDKIWHGFQYPNWFPYRYAFLFSALLVYMAV
;
A
#
# COMPACT_ATOMS: atom_id res chain seq x y z
N THR A 1 -4.03 -10.43 -11.37
CA THR A 1 -4.13 -11.90 -11.62
C THR A 1 -2.86 -12.68 -11.25
N MET A 2 -1.63 -12.20 -11.58
CA MET A 2 -0.38 -12.92 -11.22
C MET A 2 -0.22 -13.12 -9.73
N PHE A 3 -0.42 -12.07 -8.94
CA PHE A 3 -0.35 -12.15 -7.48
C PHE A 3 -1.43 -13.07 -6.89
N GLY A 4 -2.69 -12.91 -7.31
CA GLY A 4 -3.77 -13.80 -6.88
C GLY A 4 -3.54 -15.27 -7.24
N ASN A 5 -3.05 -15.55 -8.46
CA ASN A 5 -2.66 -16.89 -8.86
C ASN A 5 -1.52 -17.46 -7.99
N TYR A 6 -0.56 -16.65 -7.59
CA TYR A 6 0.51 -17.07 -6.69
C TYR A 6 -0.05 -17.48 -5.32
N LEU A 7 -0.93 -16.65 -4.74
CA LEU A 7 -1.58 -16.94 -3.46
C LEU A 7 -2.46 -18.20 -3.52
N ALA A 8 -3.22 -18.35 -4.59
CA ALA A 8 -4.08 -19.52 -4.81
C ALA A 8 -3.28 -20.81 -4.92
N ARG A 9 -2.22 -20.82 -5.75
CA ARG A 9 -1.33 -21.99 -5.90
C ARG A 9 -0.69 -22.41 -4.57
N ARG A 10 -0.35 -21.43 -3.73
CA ARG A 10 0.18 -21.68 -2.38
C ARG A 10 -0.82 -22.42 -1.48
N LYS A 11 -2.12 -22.18 -1.68
CA LYS A 11 -3.22 -22.84 -0.96
C LYS A 11 -3.72 -24.11 -1.68
N GLY A 12 -3.08 -24.50 -2.78
CA GLY A 12 -3.51 -25.66 -3.59
C GLY A 12 -4.82 -25.44 -4.35
N VAL A 13 -5.24 -24.19 -4.53
CA VAL A 13 -6.49 -23.83 -5.21
C VAL A 13 -6.19 -23.26 -6.59
N THR A 14 -6.94 -23.70 -7.60
CA THR A 14 -6.94 -23.11 -8.95
C THR A 14 -8.14 -22.18 -9.07
N LEU A 15 -7.92 -20.88 -9.00
CA LEU A 15 -9.01 -19.89 -8.99
C LEU A 15 -9.50 -19.50 -10.40
N GLY A 16 -8.76 -19.83 -11.46
CA GLY A 16 -9.18 -19.61 -12.84
C GLY A 16 -9.81 -18.24 -13.10
N MET A 17 -11.03 -18.25 -13.65
CA MET A 17 -11.80 -17.05 -13.98
C MET A 17 -12.20 -16.19 -12.77
N SER A 18 -12.32 -16.77 -11.58
CA SER A 18 -12.73 -16.03 -10.38
C SER A 18 -11.76 -14.92 -10.00
N LEU A 19 -10.48 -15.01 -10.39
CA LEU A 19 -9.49 -13.95 -10.18
C LEU A 19 -9.64 -12.76 -11.13
N LEU A 20 -10.41 -12.88 -12.21
CA LEU A 20 -10.63 -11.77 -13.12
C LEU A 20 -11.42 -10.65 -12.45
N ILE A 21 -12.42 -11.00 -11.64
CA ILE A 21 -13.27 -10.01 -10.97
C ILE A 21 -12.45 -9.11 -10.03
N PRO A 22 -11.68 -9.62 -9.05
CA PRO A 22 -10.83 -8.77 -8.23
C PRO A 22 -9.78 -7.99 -9.04
N ALA A 23 -9.25 -8.56 -10.13
CA ALA A 23 -8.29 -7.88 -10.99
C ALA A 23 -8.91 -6.70 -11.73
N VAL A 24 -10.14 -6.85 -12.25
CA VAL A 24 -10.89 -5.76 -12.89
C VAL A 24 -11.24 -4.69 -11.86
N CYS A 25 -11.74 -5.07 -10.68
CA CYS A 25 -12.03 -4.15 -9.59
C CYS A 25 -10.79 -3.36 -9.14
N TYR A 26 -9.62 -4.00 -9.10
CA TYR A 26 -8.36 -3.33 -8.81
C TYR A 26 -7.97 -2.33 -9.90
N SER A 27 -8.08 -2.73 -11.17
CA SER A 27 -7.72 -1.87 -12.30
C SER A 27 -8.64 -0.66 -12.46
N LEU A 28 -9.92 -0.83 -12.13
CA LEU A 28 -10.98 0.18 -12.28
C LEU A 28 -11.37 0.83 -10.93
N MET A 29 -10.54 0.71 -9.90
CA MET A 29 -10.80 1.39 -8.63
C MET A 29 -10.83 2.92 -8.81
N SER A 30 -11.54 3.62 -7.94
CA SER A 30 -11.71 5.08 -8.04
C SER A 30 -10.39 5.84 -8.12
N TYR A 31 -9.34 5.37 -7.41
CA TYR A 31 -8.01 5.96 -7.51
C TYR A 31 -7.48 5.98 -8.95
N THR A 32 -7.54 4.85 -9.66
CA THR A 32 -7.06 4.75 -11.05
C THR A 32 -7.83 5.69 -11.97
N MET A 33 -9.15 5.80 -11.77
CA MET A 33 -10.00 6.69 -12.56
C MET A 33 -9.72 8.16 -12.30
N VAL A 34 -9.63 8.54 -11.03
CA VAL A 34 -9.42 9.93 -10.60
C VAL A 34 -8.02 10.42 -10.98
N TYR A 35 -7.01 9.56 -10.88
CA TYR A 35 -5.62 9.90 -11.21
C TYR A 35 -5.19 9.47 -12.62
N SER A 36 -6.12 9.16 -13.52
CA SER A 36 -5.84 8.70 -14.89
C SER A 36 -4.97 9.69 -15.70
N LEU A 37 -5.11 10.99 -15.46
CA LEU A 37 -4.28 12.02 -16.09
C LEU A 37 -2.90 12.19 -15.43
N SER A 38 -2.70 11.64 -14.24
CA SER A 38 -1.45 11.73 -13.47
C SER A 38 -0.69 10.41 -13.53
N ILE A 39 -0.27 10.01 -14.72
CA ILE A 39 0.30 8.70 -15.06
C ILE A 39 1.45 8.31 -14.10
N MET A 40 2.25 9.28 -13.65
CA MET A 40 3.39 9.05 -12.75
C MET A 40 3.01 8.38 -11.41
N TRP A 41 1.75 8.44 -10.99
CA TRP A 41 1.31 7.79 -9.75
C TRP A 41 0.72 6.40 -9.99
N LEU A 42 0.34 6.10 -11.24
CA LEU A 42 -0.21 4.80 -11.61
C LEU A 42 0.87 3.71 -11.65
N ASP A 43 2.15 4.07 -11.79
CA ASP A 43 3.27 3.12 -11.72
C ASP A 43 3.26 2.37 -10.38
N ALA A 44 2.93 3.06 -9.28
CA ALA A 44 2.80 2.43 -7.97
C ALA A 44 1.64 1.42 -7.93
N VAL A 45 0.52 1.72 -8.59
CA VAL A 45 -0.62 0.80 -8.69
C VAL A 45 -0.24 -0.45 -9.49
N ILE A 46 0.51 -0.29 -10.58
CA ILE A 46 0.94 -1.40 -11.44
C ILE A 46 1.96 -2.29 -10.71
N LEU A 47 2.94 -1.69 -10.04
CA LEU A 47 4.04 -2.42 -9.41
C LEU A 47 3.68 -3.03 -8.05
N LEU A 48 2.70 -2.47 -7.32
CA LEU A 48 2.32 -2.95 -5.99
C LEU A 48 2.00 -4.46 -5.92
N PRO A 49 1.16 -5.04 -6.80
CA PRO A 49 0.89 -6.48 -6.76
C PRO A 49 2.15 -7.34 -6.99
N LEU A 50 3.09 -6.85 -7.83
CA LEU A 50 4.35 -7.56 -8.11
C LEU A 50 5.31 -7.46 -6.92
N ILE A 51 5.35 -6.32 -6.24
CA ILE A 51 6.11 -6.10 -4.99
C ILE A 51 5.57 -7.04 -3.90
N LEU A 52 4.25 -7.07 -3.68
CA LEU A 52 3.64 -7.95 -2.68
C LEU A 52 3.87 -9.43 -3.00
N MET A 53 3.82 -9.81 -4.27
CA MET A 53 4.18 -11.18 -4.70
C MET A 53 5.66 -11.48 -4.39
N GLY A 54 6.54 -10.51 -4.55
CA GLY A 54 7.95 -10.63 -4.17
C GLY A 54 8.13 -10.83 -2.66
N VAL A 55 7.36 -10.11 -1.84
CA VAL A 55 7.32 -10.28 -0.38
C VAL A 55 6.87 -11.68 0.01
N GLU A 56 5.79 -12.19 -0.58
CA GLU A 56 5.31 -13.54 -0.31
C GLU A 56 6.35 -14.61 -0.71
N LYS A 57 7.11 -14.39 -1.79
CA LYS A 57 8.23 -15.27 -2.16
C LYS A 57 9.34 -15.26 -1.11
N ILE A 58 9.68 -14.09 -0.53
CA ILE A 58 10.66 -13.98 0.56
C ILE A 58 10.17 -14.74 1.79
N LEU A 59 8.89 -14.59 2.15
CA LEU A 59 8.24 -15.30 3.26
C LEU A 59 8.25 -16.83 3.05
N ASP A 60 8.12 -17.28 1.79
CA ASP A 60 8.24 -18.71 1.42
C ASP A 60 9.71 -19.21 1.33
N GLY A 61 10.68 -18.41 1.77
CA GLY A 61 12.11 -18.75 1.72
C GLY A 61 12.75 -18.62 0.33
N LYS A 62 12.00 -18.24 -0.71
CA LYS A 62 12.48 -18.11 -2.10
C LYS A 62 13.33 -16.84 -2.26
N GLN A 63 13.99 -16.72 -3.43
CA GLN A 63 14.81 -15.55 -3.75
C GLN A 63 13.98 -14.26 -3.82
N GLY A 64 14.54 -13.15 -3.31
CA GLY A 64 13.91 -11.83 -3.29
C GLY A 64 14.13 -10.97 -4.53
N GLY A 65 14.69 -11.51 -5.63
CA GLY A 65 15.06 -10.73 -6.82
C GLY A 65 13.89 -9.97 -7.45
N GLN A 66 12.70 -10.56 -7.49
CA GLN A 66 11.50 -9.87 -7.98
C GLN A 66 11.13 -8.67 -7.10
N TYR A 67 11.20 -8.82 -5.78
CA TYR A 67 10.96 -7.72 -4.84
C TYR A 67 11.95 -6.58 -5.07
N VAL A 68 13.25 -6.91 -5.15
CA VAL A 68 14.30 -5.91 -5.42
C VAL A 68 14.03 -5.19 -6.74
N LEU A 69 13.81 -5.92 -7.83
CA LEU A 69 13.58 -5.33 -9.14
C LEU A 69 12.38 -4.38 -9.14
N CYS A 70 11.22 -4.85 -8.66
CA CYS A 70 9.99 -4.06 -8.73
C CYS A 70 10.04 -2.84 -7.80
N LEU A 71 10.62 -2.97 -6.60
CA LEU A 71 10.75 -1.85 -5.67
C LEU A 71 11.77 -0.81 -6.17
N THR A 72 12.90 -1.26 -6.75
CA THR A 72 13.88 -0.36 -7.39
C THR A 72 13.26 0.40 -8.54
N LEU A 73 12.54 -0.28 -9.44
CA LEU A 73 11.85 0.36 -10.56
C LEU A 73 10.85 1.40 -10.06
N LEU A 74 10.12 1.12 -8.99
CA LEU A 74 9.19 2.08 -8.40
C LEU A 74 9.90 3.30 -7.84
N PHE A 75 11.02 3.14 -7.13
CA PHE A 75 11.81 4.27 -6.64
C PHE A 75 12.39 5.13 -7.76
N ILE A 76 12.80 4.50 -8.88
CA ILE A 76 13.30 5.19 -10.06
C ILE A 76 12.18 5.96 -10.78
N SER A 77 11.01 5.33 -10.94
CA SER A 77 9.85 5.94 -11.59
C SER A 77 9.27 7.09 -10.77
N ASN A 78 9.05 6.86 -9.47
CA ASN A 78 8.50 7.85 -8.55
C ASN A 78 8.91 7.55 -7.11
N TYR A 79 9.97 8.20 -6.64
CA TYR A 79 10.50 8.00 -5.29
C TYR A 79 9.45 8.29 -4.20
N TYR A 80 8.55 9.23 -4.44
CA TYR A 80 7.56 9.66 -3.46
C TYR A 80 6.48 8.59 -3.21
N THR A 81 5.89 8.04 -4.28
CA THR A 81 4.97 6.90 -4.16
C THR A 81 5.70 5.63 -3.78
N GLY A 82 6.97 5.48 -4.18
CA GLY A 82 7.85 4.40 -3.75
C GLY A 82 8.02 4.36 -2.23
N TYR A 83 8.18 5.52 -1.59
CA TYR A 83 8.23 5.63 -0.13
C TYR A 83 6.91 5.13 0.52
N MET A 84 5.76 5.57 0.02
CA MET A 84 4.44 5.13 0.52
C MET A 84 4.25 3.62 0.39
N VAL A 85 4.60 3.06 -0.77
CA VAL A 85 4.55 1.62 -1.02
C VAL A 85 5.54 0.87 -0.12
N GLY A 86 6.73 1.42 0.10
CA GLY A 86 7.74 0.86 1.00
C GLY A 86 7.22 0.73 2.44
N LEU A 87 6.60 1.79 2.98
CA LEU A 87 5.97 1.78 4.30
C LEU A 87 4.87 0.71 4.38
N PHE A 88 3.96 0.70 3.42
CA PHE A 88 2.87 -0.27 3.35
C PHE A 88 3.40 -1.71 3.27
N THR A 89 4.41 -1.94 2.43
CA THR A 89 5.03 -3.24 2.23
C THR A 89 5.70 -3.74 3.51
N GLY A 90 6.33 -2.85 4.27
CA GLY A 90 6.89 -3.16 5.59
C GLY A 90 5.83 -3.63 6.58
N MET A 91 4.71 -2.91 6.68
CA MET A 91 3.58 -3.30 7.53
C MET A 91 2.96 -4.63 7.08
N TYR A 92 2.73 -4.79 5.79
CA TYR A 92 2.23 -6.03 5.21
C TYR A 92 3.15 -7.21 5.54
N PHE A 93 4.47 -7.04 5.34
CA PHE A 93 5.47 -8.06 5.65
C PHE A 93 5.41 -8.47 7.13
N VAL A 94 5.36 -7.51 8.06
CA VAL A 94 5.28 -7.80 9.50
C VAL A 94 4.04 -8.61 9.85
N VAL A 95 2.88 -8.22 9.34
CA VAL A 95 1.62 -8.96 9.57
C VAL A 95 1.71 -10.38 9.02
N ARG A 96 2.23 -10.55 7.80
CA ARG A 96 2.40 -11.86 7.16
C ARG A 96 3.41 -12.73 7.90
N LEU A 97 4.53 -12.13 8.35
CA LEU A 97 5.55 -12.81 9.13
C LEU A 97 4.97 -13.36 10.44
N ILE A 98 4.27 -12.50 11.22
CA ILE A 98 3.60 -12.89 12.47
C ILE A 98 2.57 -14.00 12.24
N THR A 99 1.83 -13.93 11.14
CA THR A 99 0.83 -14.95 10.79
C THR A 99 1.47 -16.31 10.49
N GLN A 100 2.67 -16.32 9.91
CA GLN A 100 3.39 -17.53 9.53
C GLN A 100 4.31 -18.08 10.63
N MET A 101 4.55 -17.29 11.68
CA MET A 101 5.41 -17.72 12.80
C MET A 101 4.85 -18.96 13.49
N GLU A 102 5.67 -20.00 13.53
CA GLU A 102 5.43 -21.21 14.34
C GLU A 102 6.19 -21.11 15.66
N LYS A 103 5.63 -21.74 16.70
CA LYS A 103 6.29 -21.78 18.01
C LYS A 103 7.64 -22.47 17.88
N GLY A 104 8.69 -21.82 18.31
CA GLY A 104 10.07 -22.36 18.29
C GLY A 104 10.88 -22.10 17.01
N ALA A 105 10.27 -21.57 15.93
CA ALA A 105 10.95 -21.32 14.65
C ALA A 105 11.63 -19.93 14.56
N TRP A 106 12.03 -19.33 15.68
CA TRP A 106 12.53 -17.96 15.72
C TRP A 106 13.79 -17.72 14.86
N LYS A 107 14.68 -18.73 14.74
CA LYS A 107 15.88 -18.61 13.87
C LYS A 107 15.51 -18.46 12.40
N ASN A 108 14.52 -19.23 11.93
CA ASN A 108 14.02 -19.10 10.57
C ASN A 108 13.35 -17.73 10.35
N THR A 109 12.57 -17.27 11.32
CA THR A 109 11.92 -15.94 11.31
C THR A 109 12.96 -14.82 11.20
N LEU A 110 14.07 -14.88 11.97
CA LEU A 110 15.16 -13.92 11.86
C LEU A 110 15.85 -13.96 10.50
N GLY A 111 16.03 -15.15 9.92
CA GLY A 111 16.58 -15.30 8.56
C GLY A 111 15.69 -14.63 7.50
N ILE A 112 14.38 -14.82 7.59
CA ILE A 112 13.39 -14.18 6.69
C ILE A 112 13.39 -12.65 6.88
N LEU A 113 13.41 -12.18 8.13
CA LEU A 113 13.50 -10.75 8.45
C LEU A 113 14.79 -10.14 7.88
N GLY A 114 15.94 -10.78 8.11
CA GLY A 114 17.23 -10.35 7.57
C GLY A 114 17.22 -10.28 6.04
N LYS A 115 16.63 -11.28 5.39
CA LYS A 115 16.50 -11.32 3.93
C LYS A 115 15.62 -10.18 3.41
N PHE A 116 14.47 -9.91 4.04
CA PHE A 116 13.59 -8.81 3.68
C PHE A 116 14.31 -7.46 3.85
N THR A 117 14.97 -7.25 4.98
CA THR A 117 15.75 -6.02 5.24
C THR A 117 16.87 -5.83 4.22
N LEU A 118 17.64 -6.88 3.95
CA LEU A 118 18.73 -6.83 2.96
C LEU A 118 18.21 -6.50 1.56
N THR A 119 17.15 -7.18 1.11
CA THR A 119 16.57 -6.91 -0.22
C THR A 119 15.98 -5.52 -0.33
N SER A 120 15.41 -4.98 0.74
CA SER A 120 14.93 -3.59 0.80
C SER A 120 16.09 -2.59 0.71
N LEU A 121 17.18 -2.83 1.44
CA LEU A 121 18.39 -1.99 1.38
C LEU A 121 19.04 -2.04 0.00
N ILE A 122 19.09 -3.21 -0.64
CA ILE A 122 19.58 -3.33 -2.02
C ILE A 122 18.71 -2.50 -2.98
N SER A 123 17.39 -2.54 -2.84
CA SER A 123 16.47 -1.76 -3.69
C SER A 123 16.72 -0.25 -3.53
N ILE A 124 16.88 0.22 -2.31
CA ILE A 124 17.19 1.63 -2.00
C ILE A 124 18.59 1.98 -2.56
N GLY A 125 19.59 1.10 -2.38
CA GLY A 125 20.95 1.31 -2.87
C GLY A 125 21.02 1.40 -4.39
N LEU A 126 20.27 0.57 -5.13
CA LEU A 126 20.19 0.63 -6.59
C LEU A 126 19.52 1.91 -7.09
N ALA A 127 18.55 2.44 -6.34
CA ALA A 127 17.89 3.71 -6.66
C ALA A 127 18.61 4.94 -6.06
N ALA A 128 19.69 4.75 -5.29
CA ALA A 128 20.36 5.81 -4.54
C ALA A 128 20.76 7.04 -5.37
N PRO A 129 21.26 6.93 -6.63
CA PRO A 129 21.60 8.11 -7.42
C PRO A 129 20.44 9.09 -7.58
N LEU A 130 19.22 8.56 -7.83
CA LEU A 130 18.02 9.38 -7.95
C LEU A 130 17.46 9.82 -6.58
N LEU A 131 17.50 8.95 -5.59
CA LEU A 131 17.02 9.26 -4.25
C LEU A 131 17.85 10.36 -3.59
N VAL A 132 19.18 10.32 -3.72
CA VAL A 132 20.08 11.33 -3.16
C VAL A 132 19.87 12.68 -3.83
N SER A 133 19.78 12.74 -5.18
CA SER A 133 19.45 13.97 -5.90
C SER A 133 18.12 14.57 -5.43
N SER A 134 17.08 13.73 -5.35
CA SER A 134 15.75 14.18 -4.92
C SER A 134 15.73 14.68 -3.47
N LEU A 135 16.48 14.03 -2.59
CA LEU A 135 16.63 14.47 -1.19
C LEU A 135 17.40 15.80 -1.08
N THR A 136 18.48 15.97 -1.84
CA THR A 136 19.24 17.23 -1.85
C THR A 136 18.39 18.40 -2.36
N ASP A 137 17.64 18.19 -3.45
CA ASP A 137 16.73 19.20 -3.98
C ASP A 137 15.61 19.54 -2.98
N LEU A 138 15.08 18.54 -2.28
CA LEU A 138 14.07 18.76 -1.24
C LEU A 138 14.62 19.55 -0.06
N MET A 139 15.85 19.23 0.37
CA MET A 139 16.53 19.95 1.48
C MET A 139 16.89 21.41 1.11
N GLN A 140 17.31 21.65 -0.12
CA GLN A 140 17.64 23.00 -0.60
C GLN A 140 16.40 23.83 -0.95
N GLY A 141 15.34 23.19 -1.38
CA GLY A 141 14.08 23.82 -1.77
C GLY A 141 13.12 24.03 -0.60
N LYS A 142 12.17 23.16 -0.42
CA LYS A 142 11.06 23.30 0.54
C LYS A 142 11.50 23.36 2.00
N LEU A 143 12.52 22.58 2.40
CA LEU A 143 13.00 22.59 3.78
C LEU A 143 13.79 23.83 4.12
N ALA A 144 14.61 24.32 3.17
CA ALA A 144 15.41 25.53 3.36
C ALA A 144 14.58 26.81 3.35
N SER A 145 13.47 26.84 2.57
CA SER A 145 12.59 28.01 2.49
C SER A 145 11.71 28.22 3.73
N GLY A 146 11.79 27.32 4.72
CA GLY A 146 10.94 27.37 5.91
C GLY A 146 9.45 27.22 5.59
N TYR A 147 9.11 26.77 4.38
CA TYR A 147 7.73 26.50 3.99
C TYR A 147 7.18 25.35 4.83
N GLN A 148 6.77 25.69 6.02
CA GLN A 148 5.87 24.89 6.81
C GLN A 148 4.49 25.18 6.22
N GLY A 149 3.97 24.26 5.42
CA GLY A 149 2.54 24.27 5.12
C GLY A 149 1.82 24.45 6.44
N THR A 150 0.74 25.23 6.46
CA THR A 150 -0.03 25.56 7.66
C THR A 150 -0.03 24.37 8.61
N ASP A 151 0.47 24.55 9.82
CA ASP A 151 0.67 23.46 10.77
C ASP A 151 -0.70 23.00 11.28
N TYR A 152 -1.27 22.01 10.59
CA TYR A 152 -2.52 21.36 10.96
C TYR A 152 -2.30 20.23 11.98
N ALA A 153 -1.17 20.26 12.71
CA ALA A 153 -0.85 19.24 13.70
C ALA A 153 -2.03 19.07 14.69
N GLY A 154 -2.56 17.86 14.73
CA GLY A 154 -3.69 17.51 15.61
C GLY A 154 -5.08 17.81 15.05
N GLN A 155 -5.20 18.45 13.88
CA GLN A 155 -6.49 18.68 13.22
C GLN A 155 -6.98 17.41 12.49
N THR A 156 -8.28 17.37 12.25
CA THR A 156 -8.92 16.37 11.41
C THR A 156 -9.02 16.90 9.99
N ASN A 157 -8.67 16.07 9.00
CA ASN A 157 -8.65 16.48 7.60
C ASN A 157 -10.06 16.67 7.02
N PHE A 158 -11.05 15.94 7.58
CA PHE A 158 -12.44 15.99 7.16
C PHE A 158 -13.36 15.43 8.26
N GLU A 159 -14.66 15.58 8.09
CA GLU A 159 -15.67 14.96 8.97
C GLU A 159 -15.71 13.44 8.69
N PHE A 160 -15.50 12.63 9.73
CA PHE A 160 -15.37 11.15 9.61
C PHE A 160 -16.58 10.49 8.92
N SER A 161 -17.78 11.02 9.11
CA SER A 161 -19.00 10.55 8.45
C SER A 161 -18.88 10.55 6.92
N LYS A 162 -18.14 11.51 6.35
CA LYS A 162 -17.96 11.66 4.90
C LYS A 162 -17.08 10.57 4.28
N PHE A 163 -16.24 9.89 5.07
CA PHE A 163 -15.42 8.78 4.58
C PHE A 163 -16.27 7.65 3.99
N TRP A 164 -17.38 7.33 4.64
CA TRP A 164 -18.27 6.24 4.22
C TRP A 164 -18.89 6.46 2.85
N SER A 165 -19.15 7.71 2.46
CA SER A 165 -19.62 8.04 1.12
C SER A 165 -18.62 7.65 0.03
N LYS A 166 -17.31 7.64 0.36
CA LYS A 166 -16.23 7.30 -0.57
C LYS A 166 -16.10 5.80 -0.86
N LEU A 167 -16.80 4.97 -0.13
CA LEU A 167 -16.97 3.55 -0.44
C LEU A 167 -18.10 3.30 -1.47
N SER A 168 -18.78 4.35 -1.94
CA SER A 168 -19.84 4.27 -2.94
C SER A 168 -19.37 4.72 -4.32
N HIS A 169 -20.03 4.17 -5.35
CA HIS A 169 -19.76 4.55 -6.74
C HIS A 169 -20.19 6.00 -7.02
N GLY A 170 -19.45 6.69 -7.88
CA GLY A 170 -19.79 8.03 -8.36
C GLY A 170 -19.49 9.18 -7.41
N THR A 171 -18.88 8.92 -6.24
CA THR A 171 -18.51 9.96 -5.28
C THR A 171 -17.10 10.52 -5.54
N TYR A 172 -16.91 11.07 -6.74
CA TYR A 172 -15.64 11.69 -7.12
C TYR A 172 -15.57 13.14 -6.64
N ASP A 173 -14.41 13.53 -6.10
CA ASP A 173 -14.12 14.91 -5.70
C ASP A 173 -12.99 15.48 -6.56
N SER A 174 -12.84 16.80 -6.50
CA SER A 174 -11.63 17.43 -6.98
C SER A 174 -10.44 16.99 -6.11
N ILE A 175 -9.43 16.39 -6.74
CA ILE A 175 -8.24 15.86 -6.06
C ILE A 175 -7.12 16.88 -5.94
N THR A 176 -7.23 18.04 -6.60
CA THR A 176 -6.11 18.97 -6.71
C THR A 176 -5.81 19.68 -5.39
N ASN A 177 -6.77 20.33 -4.78
CA ASN A 177 -6.56 21.16 -3.59
C ASN A 177 -7.28 20.63 -2.34
N SER A 178 -8.49 20.11 -2.53
CA SER A 178 -9.33 19.60 -1.43
C SER A 178 -10.17 18.46 -1.96
N GLY A 179 -10.25 17.39 -1.22
CA GLY A 179 -11.06 16.23 -1.61
C GLY A 179 -10.94 15.16 -0.54
N LEU A 180 -11.70 14.12 -0.70
CA LEU A 180 -11.68 12.95 0.15
C LEU A 180 -10.91 11.81 -0.53
N PRO A 181 -10.36 10.84 0.22
CA PRO A 181 -9.58 9.75 -0.35
C PRO A 181 -10.39 8.91 -1.33
N ALA A 182 -9.84 8.65 -2.52
CA ALA A 182 -10.47 7.83 -3.56
C ALA A 182 -10.24 6.33 -3.25
N VAL A 183 -11.12 5.71 -2.48
CA VAL A 183 -10.94 4.34 -1.94
C VAL A 183 -11.94 3.31 -2.49
N TYR A 184 -12.91 3.69 -3.33
CA TYR A 184 -13.87 2.74 -3.88
C TYR A 184 -13.20 1.76 -4.85
N CYS A 185 -13.47 0.48 -4.69
CA CYS A 185 -12.93 -0.60 -5.53
C CYS A 185 -13.99 -1.65 -5.92
N GLY A 186 -15.27 -1.33 -5.77
CA GLY A 186 -16.40 -2.20 -6.12
C GLY A 186 -17.12 -2.76 -4.89
N TYR A 187 -18.45 -2.78 -4.95
CA TYR A 187 -19.28 -3.31 -3.85
C TYR A 187 -19.00 -4.78 -3.56
N LEU A 188 -18.75 -5.58 -4.60
CA LEU A 188 -18.43 -7.00 -4.44
C LEU A 188 -17.16 -7.18 -3.60
N ILE A 189 -16.13 -6.35 -3.83
CA ILE A 189 -14.89 -6.39 -3.04
C ILE A 189 -15.16 -6.06 -1.58
N LEU A 190 -16.02 -5.08 -1.29
CA LEU A 190 -16.40 -4.73 0.09
C LEU A 190 -17.10 -5.90 0.79
N VAL A 191 -18.03 -6.57 0.10
CA VAL A 191 -18.73 -7.76 0.64
C VAL A 191 -17.73 -8.88 0.89
N LEU A 192 -16.86 -9.19 -0.08
CA LEU A 192 -15.85 -10.24 0.05
C LEU A 192 -14.83 -9.94 1.17
N ALA A 193 -14.46 -8.67 1.38
CA ALA A 193 -13.61 -8.27 2.50
C ALA A 193 -14.28 -8.54 3.86
N VAL A 194 -15.60 -8.33 3.97
CA VAL A 194 -16.36 -8.72 5.18
C VAL A 194 -16.40 -10.24 5.33
N VAL A 195 -16.66 -10.98 4.24
CA VAL A 195 -16.64 -12.46 4.23
C VAL A 195 -15.27 -12.97 4.67
N TYR A 196 -14.16 -12.35 4.20
CA TYR A 196 -12.81 -12.70 4.64
C TYR A 196 -12.67 -12.60 6.17
N LEU A 197 -13.16 -11.54 6.79
CA LEU A 197 -13.10 -11.37 8.25
C LEU A 197 -13.94 -12.43 8.99
N LEU A 198 -15.06 -12.88 8.41
CA LEU A 198 -15.93 -13.88 9.00
C LEU A 198 -15.49 -15.33 8.71
N HIS A 199 -14.69 -15.56 7.66
CA HIS A 199 -14.35 -16.89 7.18
C HIS A 199 -13.49 -17.68 8.18
N ARG A 200 -13.96 -18.84 8.63
CA ARG A 200 -13.34 -19.62 9.73
C ARG A 200 -11.96 -20.21 9.41
N SER A 201 -11.67 -20.49 8.13
CA SER A 201 -10.39 -21.08 7.72
C SER A 201 -9.21 -20.09 7.76
N ILE A 202 -9.47 -18.78 7.85
CA ILE A 202 -8.43 -17.76 7.91
C ILE A 202 -7.99 -17.56 9.36
N ARG A 203 -6.69 -17.60 9.60
CA ARG A 203 -6.11 -17.45 10.94
C ARG A 203 -6.47 -16.08 11.53
N ILE A 204 -6.91 -16.10 12.81
CA ILE A 204 -7.31 -14.84 13.49
C ILE A 204 -6.19 -13.78 13.49
N ARG A 205 -4.93 -14.20 13.59
CA ARG A 205 -3.78 -13.28 13.53
C ARG A 205 -3.70 -12.54 12.20
N GLU A 206 -4.03 -13.22 11.09
CA GLU A 206 -4.05 -12.61 9.76
C GLU A 206 -5.19 -11.60 9.63
N LYS A 207 -6.39 -11.97 10.05
CA LYS A 207 -7.55 -11.07 10.06
C LYS A 207 -7.30 -9.80 10.86
N VAL A 208 -6.83 -9.97 12.10
CA VAL A 208 -6.53 -8.85 12.99
C VAL A 208 -5.44 -7.97 12.39
N GLY A 209 -4.37 -8.57 11.85
CA GLY A 209 -3.29 -7.81 11.24
C GLY A 209 -3.74 -7.00 10.02
N MET A 210 -4.53 -7.60 9.11
CA MET A 210 -5.07 -6.88 7.95
C MET A 210 -6.05 -5.78 8.36
N LEU A 211 -6.90 -6.05 9.36
CA LEU A 211 -7.80 -5.05 9.92
C LEU A 211 -7.02 -3.89 10.56
N CYS A 212 -5.95 -4.17 11.28
CA CYS A 212 -5.09 -3.13 11.85
C CYS A 212 -4.48 -2.23 10.76
N ILE A 213 -4.00 -2.80 9.64
CA ILE A 213 -3.49 -1.98 8.52
C ILE A 213 -4.62 -1.14 7.91
N LEU A 214 -5.83 -1.71 7.70
CA LEU A 214 -6.99 -0.95 7.20
C LEU A 214 -7.36 0.22 8.12
N LEU A 215 -7.44 -0.05 9.42
CA LEU A 215 -7.75 0.99 10.41
C LEU A 215 -6.66 2.05 10.50
N LEU A 216 -5.39 1.65 10.39
CA LEU A 216 -4.27 2.60 10.34
C LEU A 216 -4.37 3.51 9.11
N LEU A 217 -4.63 2.95 7.92
CA LEU A 217 -4.83 3.74 6.70
C LEU A 217 -6.03 4.69 6.84
N MET A 218 -7.16 4.20 7.34
CA MET A 218 -8.37 5.01 7.55
C MET A 218 -8.12 6.16 8.54
N THR A 219 -7.46 5.87 9.67
CA THR A 219 -7.08 6.90 10.65
C THR A 219 -6.05 7.87 10.10
N SER A 220 -5.15 7.41 9.20
CA SER A 220 -4.18 8.26 8.51
C SER A 220 -4.87 9.24 7.55
N PHE A 221 -5.95 8.85 6.87
CA PHE A 221 -6.73 9.80 6.07
C PHE A 221 -7.40 10.85 6.94
N TYR A 222 -7.89 10.44 8.11
CA TYR A 222 -8.63 11.32 9.01
C TYR A 222 -7.76 12.29 9.81
N ARG A 223 -6.57 11.83 10.29
CA ARG A 223 -5.67 12.60 11.16
C ARG A 223 -4.51 13.18 10.38
N SER A 224 -4.38 14.51 10.34
CA SER A 224 -3.28 15.21 9.66
C SER A 224 -1.90 14.75 10.12
N SER A 225 -1.72 14.45 11.41
CA SER A 225 -0.42 13.99 11.95
C SER A 225 0.01 12.64 11.37
N LEU A 226 -0.94 11.72 11.12
CA LEU A 226 -0.66 10.42 10.52
C LEU A 226 -0.53 10.53 9.00
N ASP A 227 -1.34 11.37 8.36
CA ASP A 227 -1.25 11.68 6.93
C ASP A 227 0.16 12.20 6.57
N LYS A 228 0.71 13.08 7.41
CA LYS A 228 2.07 13.62 7.28
C LYS A 228 3.15 12.52 7.18
N ILE A 229 3.00 11.41 7.90
CA ILE A 229 3.96 10.29 7.85
C ILE A 229 4.03 9.70 6.45
N TRP A 230 2.89 9.52 5.78
CA TRP A 230 2.84 9.01 4.41
C TRP A 230 3.47 9.97 3.39
N HIS A 231 3.50 11.25 3.72
CA HIS A 231 4.06 12.30 2.89
C HIS A 231 5.51 12.69 3.24
N GLY A 232 6.27 11.79 3.89
CA GLY A 232 7.66 12.03 4.25
C GLY A 232 7.82 13.14 5.29
N PHE A 233 6.91 13.18 6.26
CA PHE A 233 6.84 14.16 7.36
C PHE A 233 6.58 15.61 6.90
N GLN A 234 6.02 15.78 5.68
CA GLN A 234 5.63 17.08 5.14
C GLN A 234 4.13 17.09 4.83
N TYR A 235 3.51 18.26 4.84
CA TYR A 235 2.14 18.39 4.35
C TYR A 235 2.13 18.51 2.82
N PRO A 236 1.26 17.75 2.12
CA PRO A 236 1.12 17.89 0.68
C PRO A 236 0.47 19.22 0.34
N ASN A 237 1.05 20.00 -0.60
CA ASN A 237 0.44 21.24 -1.05
C ASN A 237 -0.79 20.99 -1.93
N TRP A 238 -0.72 19.93 -2.73
CA TRP A 238 -1.77 19.48 -3.65
C TRP A 238 -1.88 17.98 -3.60
N PHE A 239 -3.00 17.45 -4.08
CA PHE A 239 -3.28 16.02 -4.20
C PHE A 239 -3.11 15.27 -2.88
N PRO A 240 -3.98 15.55 -1.89
CA PRO A 240 -3.98 14.82 -0.64
C PRO A 240 -4.28 13.33 -0.89
N TYR A 241 -3.91 12.49 0.07
CA TYR A 241 -4.23 11.05 0.07
C TYR A 241 -3.72 10.25 -1.14
N ARG A 242 -2.54 10.59 -1.66
CA ARG A 242 -1.91 9.87 -2.79
C ARG A 242 -1.70 8.38 -2.51
N TYR A 243 -1.73 7.97 -1.25
CA TYR A 243 -1.63 6.57 -0.82
C TYR A 243 -3.00 5.86 -0.71
N ALA A 244 -4.10 6.48 -1.13
CA ALA A 244 -5.45 5.90 -1.01
C ALA A 244 -5.60 4.57 -1.77
N PHE A 245 -4.83 4.36 -2.86
CA PHE A 245 -4.83 3.09 -3.58
C PHE A 245 -4.37 1.90 -2.72
N LEU A 246 -3.56 2.12 -1.67
CA LEU A 246 -3.12 1.07 -0.76
C LEU A 246 -4.28 0.49 0.04
N PHE A 247 -5.25 1.33 0.42
CA PHE A 247 -6.47 0.90 1.09
C PHE A 247 -7.31 0.01 0.17
N SER A 248 -7.55 0.45 -1.07
CA SER A 248 -8.27 -0.34 -2.07
C SER A 248 -7.54 -1.64 -2.41
N ALA A 249 -6.21 -1.59 -2.56
CA ALA A 249 -5.39 -2.77 -2.80
C ALA A 249 -5.51 -3.82 -1.67
N LEU A 250 -5.56 -3.37 -0.42
CA LEU A 250 -5.71 -4.25 0.74
C LEU A 250 -7.10 -4.88 0.78
N LEU A 251 -8.18 -4.13 0.46
CA LEU A 251 -9.52 -4.70 0.31
C LEU A 251 -9.58 -5.76 -0.79
N VAL A 252 -8.97 -5.47 -1.95
CA VAL A 252 -8.89 -6.44 -3.06
C VAL A 252 -8.07 -7.68 -2.65
N TYR A 253 -6.99 -7.51 -1.90
CA TYR A 253 -6.22 -8.63 -1.35
C TYR A 253 -7.08 -9.53 -0.45
N MET A 254 -7.90 -8.92 0.42
CA MET A 254 -8.80 -9.67 1.31
C MET A 254 -9.92 -10.38 0.54
N ALA A 255 -10.26 -9.91 -0.66
CA ALA A 255 -11.29 -10.52 -1.51
C ALA A 255 -10.78 -11.69 -2.36
N VAL A 256 -9.45 -11.94 -2.41
CA VAL A 256 -8.78 -13.03 -3.15
C VAL A 256 -8.47 -14.21 -2.22
#